data_e8c75c5097cc875c70f94ea511bbbb82
#
_entry.id   e8c75c5097cc875c70f94ea511bbbb82
#
_cell.length_a   1.000
_cell.length_b   1.000
_cell.length_c   1.000
_cell.angle_alpha   90.00
_cell.angle_beta   90.00
_cell.angle_gamma   90.00
#
_symmetry.space_group_name_H-M   'P 1'
#
loop_
_entity.id
_entity.type
_entity.pdbx_description
1 polymer ?
#
loop_
_entity_poly.entity_id
_entity_poly.type
_entity_poly.pdbx_seq_one_letter_code
_entity_poly.pdbx_strand_id
1 'polypeptide(L)'
;VRFFARSSRNIADYLPAIRIAIRNGYAIGKPTEWCDYIDLLRFFGKDLHNAHFVCPADLPAAHDLYMAKKRRHMQMERRQEERRKALEQEASFVKAKGRFFGVEFSDGEICIRVLDSVEAIRQEGEAMHHCVFTNEYYLKADSLILSATIDGKRIETIEVSLKRMEVVQSRGVCNKNTPYHGQILKLMKGNMSLIRKRMTA
;
A
#
# COMPACT_ATOMS: atom_id res chain seq x y z
N VAL A 1 9.66 38.27 6.34
CA VAL A 1 10.13 38.62 4.98
C VAL A 1 11.46 37.92 4.65
N ARG A 2 12.53 38.04 5.50
CA ARG A 2 13.86 37.42 5.22
C ARG A 2 13.81 35.90 5.01
N PHE A 3 12.90 35.19 5.69
CA PHE A 3 12.71 33.74 5.51
C PHE A 3 12.26 33.40 4.09
N PHE A 4 11.21 34.07 3.59
CA PHE A 4 10.66 33.80 2.25
C PHE A 4 11.64 34.16 1.11
N ALA A 5 12.49 35.15 1.31
CA ALA A 5 13.54 35.52 0.34
C ALA A 5 14.60 34.42 0.14
N ARG A 6 14.71 33.47 1.08
CA ARG A 6 15.67 32.35 1.05
C ARG A 6 15.00 30.98 0.85
N SER A 7 13.70 30.93 0.72
CA SER A 7 12.92 29.73 0.52
C SER A 7 12.27 29.74 -0.87
N SER A 8 11.95 28.56 -1.39
CA SER A 8 11.18 28.43 -2.65
C SER A 8 9.68 28.73 -2.48
N ARG A 9 9.24 29.17 -1.30
CA ARG A 9 7.83 29.40 -0.97
C ARG A 9 7.42 30.81 -1.37
N ASN A 10 6.24 30.93 -2.00
CA ASN A 10 5.66 32.24 -2.32
C ASN A 10 5.00 32.82 -1.04
N ILE A 11 5.46 33.98 -0.60
CA ILE A 11 4.91 34.68 0.58
C ILE A 11 3.40 34.96 0.42
N ALA A 12 2.93 35.21 -0.80
CA ALA A 12 1.52 35.52 -1.07
C ALA A 12 0.58 34.43 -0.54
N ASP A 13 1.00 33.17 -0.61
CA ASP A 13 0.21 32.01 -0.17
C ASP A 13 -0.01 32.00 1.36
N TYR A 14 0.85 32.67 2.11
CA TYR A 14 0.82 32.70 3.59
C TYR A 14 0.30 34.03 4.14
N LEU A 15 0.11 35.07 3.30
CA LEU A 15 -0.31 36.41 3.76
C LEU A 15 -1.57 36.41 4.64
N PRO A 16 -2.64 35.65 4.34
CA PRO A 16 -3.82 35.59 5.21
C PRO A 16 -3.44 35.14 6.62
N ALA A 17 -2.72 34.02 6.73
CA ALA A 17 -2.29 33.46 8.02
C ALA A 17 -1.29 34.37 8.74
N ILE A 18 -0.35 35.01 8.03
CA ILE A 18 0.61 35.96 8.61
C ILE A 18 -0.13 37.15 9.23
N ARG A 19 -1.16 37.71 8.54
CA ARG A 19 -1.95 38.82 9.08
C ARG A 19 -2.68 38.45 10.37
N ILE A 20 -3.21 37.22 10.45
CA ILE A 20 -3.85 36.70 11.66
C ILE A 20 -2.84 36.53 12.79
N ALA A 21 -1.68 35.94 12.51
CA ALA A 21 -0.60 35.77 13.50
C ALA A 21 -0.19 37.13 14.10
N ILE A 22 0.04 38.16 13.26
CA ILE A 22 0.41 39.51 13.69
C ILE A 22 -0.69 40.12 14.58
N ARG A 23 -1.96 40.06 14.15
CA ARG A 23 -3.10 40.62 14.91
C ARG A 23 -3.26 40.01 16.29
N ASN A 24 -2.86 38.75 16.45
CA ASN A 24 -2.99 38.02 17.71
C ASN A 24 -1.67 37.98 18.51
N GLY A 25 -0.66 38.77 18.12
CA GLY A 25 0.62 38.79 18.82
C GLY A 25 1.38 37.45 18.79
N TYR A 26 1.05 36.59 17.85
CA TYR A 26 1.68 35.27 17.73
C TYR A 26 3.07 35.37 17.11
N ALA A 27 4.11 35.01 17.89
CA ALA A 27 5.48 35.02 17.41
C ALA A 27 5.78 33.71 16.63
N ILE A 28 6.06 33.85 15.33
CA ILE A 28 6.46 32.71 14.49
C ILE A 28 7.94 32.40 14.72
N GLY A 29 8.25 31.63 15.77
CA GLY A 29 9.63 31.32 16.16
C GLY A 29 10.34 30.36 15.20
N LYS A 30 9.59 29.44 14.55
CA LYS A 30 10.12 28.48 13.58
C LYS A 30 9.38 28.61 12.23
N PRO A 31 9.79 29.53 11.35
CA PRO A 31 9.06 29.86 10.13
C PRO A 31 8.86 28.66 9.19
N THR A 32 9.83 27.77 9.03
CA THR A 32 9.71 26.57 8.17
C THR A 32 8.59 25.67 8.68
N GLU A 33 8.67 25.26 9.96
CA GLU A 33 7.71 24.36 10.59
C GLU A 33 6.29 24.99 10.62
N TRP A 34 6.20 26.30 10.86
CA TRP A 34 4.92 27.00 10.80
C TRP A 34 4.34 27.02 9.38
N CYS A 35 5.13 27.26 8.34
CA CYS A 35 4.66 27.20 6.96
C CYS A 35 4.22 25.78 6.58
N ASP A 36 4.96 24.73 6.97
CA ASP A 36 4.55 23.35 6.77
C ASP A 36 3.20 23.07 7.44
N TYR A 37 3.01 23.57 8.66
CA TYR A 37 1.75 23.49 9.38
C TYR A 37 0.60 24.23 8.66
N ILE A 38 0.82 25.46 8.16
CA ILE A 38 -0.17 26.19 7.35
C ILE A 38 -0.54 25.43 6.09
N ASP A 39 0.43 24.81 5.42
CA ASP A 39 0.16 23.96 4.24
C ASP A 39 -0.68 22.73 4.59
N LEU A 40 -0.47 22.13 5.76
CA LEU A 40 -1.30 21.05 6.28
C LEU A 40 -2.74 21.53 6.58
N LEU A 41 -2.90 22.70 7.20
CA LEU A 41 -4.21 23.29 7.43
C LEU A 41 -4.95 23.53 6.12
N ARG A 42 -4.26 24.08 5.11
CA ARG A 42 -4.81 24.31 3.76
C ARG A 42 -5.22 22.99 3.11
N PHE A 43 -4.40 21.96 3.18
CA PHE A 43 -4.72 20.62 2.68
C PHE A 43 -6.03 20.08 3.27
N PHE A 44 -6.29 20.35 4.56
CA PHE A 44 -7.53 19.94 5.24
C PHE A 44 -8.66 20.97 5.16
N GLY A 45 -8.55 21.99 4.32
CA GLY A 45 -9.57 23.03 4.14
C GLY A 45 -9.87 23.83 5.40
N LYS A 46 -8.88 23.98 6.30
CA LYS A 46 -9.06 24.78 7.52
C LYS A 46 -9.03 26.26 7.21
N ASP A 47 -9.85 27.02 7.94
CA ASP A 47 -9.92 28.47 7.78
C ASP A 47 -8.63 29.14 8.27
N LEU A 48 -7.84 29.64 7.33
CA LEU A 48 -6.59 30.37 7.61
C LEU A 48 -6.80 31.82 8.10
N HIS A 49 -8.05 32.27 8.24
CA HIS A 49 -8.40 33.55 8.86
C HIS A 49 -8.80 33.38 10.33
N ASN A 50 -8.79 32.16 10.84
CA ASN A 50 -9.11 31.84 12.23
C ASN A 50 -7.85 31.65 13.06
N ALA A 51 -7.67 32.50 14.09
CA ALA A 51 -6.52 32.46 14.98
C ALA A 51 -6.36 31.11 15.72
N HIS A 52 -7.47 30.44 16.01
CA HIS A 52 -7.46 29.11 16.65
C HIS A 52 -6.63 28.09 15.86
N PHE A 53 -6.70 28.15 14.52
CA PHE A 53 -5.87 27.27 13.68
C PHE A 53 -4.47 27.85 13.45
N VAL A 54 -4.36 29.12 13.13
CA VAL A 54 -3.13 29.75 12.64
C VAL A 54 -2.10 29.96 13.76
N CYS A 55 -2.57 30.14 15.00
CA CYS A 55 -1.74 30.46 16.17
C CYS A 55 -1.80 29.35 17.22
N PRO A 56 -1.30 28.13 16.94
CA PRO A 56 -1.35 27.04 17.90
C PRO A 56 -0.47 27.36 19.12
N ALA A 57 -0.93 26.98 20.31
CA ALA A 57 -0.15 27.16 21.54
C ALA A 57 1.13 26.32 21.52
N ASP A 58 1.07 25.13 20.92
CA ASP A 58 2.21 24.22 20.68
C ASP A 58 2.27 23.89 19.20
N LEU A 59 3.17 24.56 18.47
CA LEU A 59 3.34 24.35 17.04
C LEU A 59 3.85 22.95 16.69
N PRO A 60 4.87 22.39 17.34
CA PRO A 60 5.31 21.01 17.08
C PRO A 60 4.18 19.99 17.25
N ALA A 61 3.46 20.02 18.37
CA ALA A 61 2.35 19.09 18.60
C ALA A 61 1.22 19.25 17.57
N ALA A 62 0.87 20.47 17.20
CA ALA A 62 -0.14 20.74 16.18
C ALA A 62 0.31 20.26 14.79
N HIS A 63 1.57 20.51 14.43
CA HIS A 63 2.17 20.03 13.17
C HIS A 63 2.13 18.51 13.10
N ASP A 64 2.60 17.81 14.12
CA ASP A 64 2.65 16.35 14.17
C ASP A 64 1.25 15.72 14.10
N LEU A 65 0.26 16.32 14.77
CA LEU A 65 -1.13 15.89 14.68
C LEU A 65 -1.65 15.95 13.23
N TYR A 66 -1.43 17.05 12.54
CA TYR A 66 -1.90 17.20 11.15
C TYR A 66 -1.08 16.37 10.17
N MET A 67 0.21 16.16 10.41
CA MET A 67 1.03 15.21 9.65
C MET A 67 0.50 13.76 9.78
N ALA A 68 0.16 13.35 11.00
CA ALA A 68 -0.45 12.03 11.22
C ALA A 68 -1.80 11.88 10.50
N LYS A 69 -2.65 12.94 10.55
CA LYS A 69 -3.92 12.99 9.81
C LYS A 69 -3.68 12.86 8.29
N LYS A 70 -2.69 13.60 7.74
CA LYS A 70 -2.37 13.55 6.31
C LYS A 70 -1.90 12.16 5.88
N ARG A 71 -1.03 11.51 6.66
CA ARG A 71 -0.58 10.14 6.39
C ARG A 71 -1.76 9.17 6.33
N ARG A 72 -2.69 9.25 7.29
CA ARG A 72 -3.90 8.41 7.30
C ARG A 72 -4.79 8.69 6.09
N HIS A 73 -5.01 9.95 5.74
CA HIS A 73 -5.82 10.34 4.59
C HIS A 73 -5.24 9.79 3.29
N MET A 74 -3.95 10.01 3.03
CA MET A 74 -3.24 9.48 1.85
C MET A 74 -3.29 7.94 1.79
N GLN A 75 -3.16 7.28 2.94
CA GLN A 75 -3.27 5.82 3.00
C GLN A 75 -4.68 5.34 2.64
N MET A 76 -5.72 6.03 3.12
CA MET A 76 -7.11 5.70 2.78
C MET A 76 -7.41 5.92 1.29
N GLU A 77 -6.98 7.05 0.73
CA GLU A 77 -7.13 7.33 -0.71
C GLU A 77 -6.44 6.28 -1.56
N ARG A 78 -5.20 5.92 -1.19
CA ARG A 78 -4.46 4.85 -1.87
C ARG A 78 -5.23 3.52 -1.84
N ARG A 79 -5.75 3.10 -0.68
CA ARG A 79 -6.55 1.87 -0.54
C ARG A 79 -7.82 1.90 -1.39
N GLN A 80 -8.51 3.03 -1.44
CA GLN A 80 -9.71 3.19 -2.26
C GLN A 80 -9.38 3.08 -3.75
N GLU A 81 -8.31 3.72 -4.20
CA GLU A 81 -7.87 3.66 -5.60
C GLU A 81 -7.42 2.24 -5.99
N GLU A 82 -6.67 1.55 -5.14
CA GLU A 82 -6.28 0.16 -5.35
C GLU A 82 -7.50 -0.77 -5.43
N ARG A 83 -8.50 -0.55 -4.56
CA ARG A 83 -9.76 -1.32 -4.60
C ARG A 83 -10.56 -1.06 -5.88
N ARG A 84 -10.62 0.20 -6.33
CA ARG A 84 -11.29 0.55 -7.60
C ARG A 84 -10.61 -0.16 -8.78
N LYS A 85 -9.28 -0.10 -8.86
CA LYS A 85 -8.51 -0.81 -9.90
C LYS A 85 -8.73 -2.32 -9.86
N ALA A 86 -8.77 -2.92 -8.69
CA ALA A 86 -9.04 -4.34 -8.54
C ALA A 86 -10.38 -4.73 -9.16
N LEU A 87 -11.45 -3.98 -8.87
CA LEU A 87 -12.78 -4.21 -9.42
C LEU A 87 -12.82 -4.04 -10.95
N GLU A 88 -12.17 -3.02 -11.49
CA GLU A 88 -12.12 -2.76 -12.91
C GLU A 88 -11.40 -3.88 -13.70
N GLN A 89 -10.41 -4.51 -13.08
CA GLN A 89 -9.56 -5.51 -13.73
C GLN A 89 -10.01 -6.96 -13.49
N GLU A 90 -10.97 -7.17 -12.60
CA GLU A 90 -11.43 -8.50 -12.19
C GLU A 90 -11.88 -9.37 -13.38
N ALA A 91 -12.70 -8.82 -14.29
CA ALA A 91 -13.19 -9.57 -15.44
C ALA A 91 -12.05 -10.08 -16.36
N SER A 92 -11.03 -9.25 -16.57
CA SER A 92 -9.86 -9.60 -17.36
C SER A 92 -9.02 -10.68 -16.67
N PHE A 93 -8.87 -10.58 -15.35
CA PHE A 93 -8.17 -11.56 -14.54
C PHE A 93 -8.87 -12.93 -14.56
N VAL A 94 -10.18 -12.95 -14.31
CA VAL A 94 -10.99 -14.18 -14.37
C VAL A 94 -10.86 -14.83 -15.75
N LYS A 95 -10.95 -14.07 -16.84
CA LYS A 95 -10.77 -14.58 -18.19
C LYS A 95 -9.38 -15.20 -18.40
N ALA A 96 -8.33 -14.60 -17.86
CA ALA A 96 -6.95 -15.04 -18.07
C ALA A 96 -6.55 -16.20 -17.14
N LYS A 97 -7.02 -16.20 -15.87
CA LYS A 97 -6.54 -17.10 -14.81
C LYS A 97 -7.61 -18.03 -14.23
N GLY A 98 -8.88 -17.84 -14.58
CA GLY A 98 -10.01 -18.58 -13.99
C GLY A 98 -9.89 -20.10 -14.04
N ARG A 99 -9.22 -20.63 -15.07
CA ARG A 99 -8.95 -22.08 -15.16
C ARG A 99 -8.11 -22.64 -14.01
N PHE A 100 -7.34 -21.79 -13.31
CA PHE A 100 -6.52 -22.20 -12.16
C PHE A 100 -7.25 -22.06 -10.82
N PHE A 101 -8.41 -21.43 -10.81
CA PHE A 101 -9.15 -21.21 -9.56
C PHE A 101 -9.55 -22.54 -8.93
N GLY A 102 -9.51 -22.59 -7.59
CA GLY A 102 -9.75 -23.80 -6.82
C GLY A 102 -8.58 -24.79 -6.81
N VAL A 103 -7.44 -24.49 -7.42
CA VAL A 103 -6.22 -25.27 -7.22
C VAL A 103 -5.70 -25.00 -5.82
N GLU A 104 -5.74 -26.02 -4.99
CA GLU A 104 -5.31 -26.03 -3.60
C GLU A 104 -4.67 -27.38 -3.26
N PHE A 105 -3.64 -27.38 -2.42
CA PHE A 105 -3.01 -28.58 -1.92
C PHE A 105 -2.32 -28.31 -0.58
N SER A 106 -2.19 -29.36 0.25
CA SER A 106 -1.63 -29.26 1.60
C SER A 106 -0.81 -30.51 1.91
N ASP A 107 0.12 -30.38 2.86
CA ASP A 107 0.81 -31.51 3.52
C ASP A 107 0.24 -31.79 4.90
N GLY A 108 -0.85 -31.17 5.29
CA GLY A 108 -1.49 -31.28 6.60
C GLY A 108 -1.16 -30.12 7.56
N GLU A 109 -0.08 -29.39 7.33
CA GLU A 109 0.31 -28.20 8.10
C GLU A 109 0.20 -26.95 7.22
N ILE A 110 0.86 -26.95 6.06
CA ILE A 110 0.86 -25.84 5.11
C ILE A 110 -0.21 -26.09 4.06
N CYS A 111 -1.09 -25.11 3.86
CA CYS A 111 -2.02 -25.06 2.77
C CYS A 111 -1.56 -24.03 1.73
N ILE A 112 -1.45 -24.44 0.46
CA ILE A 112 -1.11 -23.55 -0.66
C ILE A 112 -2.28 -23.51 -1.62
N ARG A 113 -2.77 -22.30 -1.93
CA ARG A 113 -3.87 -22.08 -2.84
C ARG A 113 -3.59 -20.98 -3.87
N VAL A 114 -4.13 -21.13 -5.06
CA VAL A 114 -4.15 -20.07 -6.07
C VAL A 114 -5.06 -18.95 -5.59
N LEU A 115 -4.60 -17.70 -5.70
CA LEU A 115 -5.44 -16.53 -5.45
C LEU A 115 -6.41 -16.35 -6.63
N ASP A 116 -7.70 -16.30 -6.33
CA ASP A 116 -8.80 -16.43 -7.30
C ASP A 116 -9.49 -15.10 -7.65
N SER A 117 -8.99 -13.99 -7.12
CA SER A 117 -9.50 -12.64 -7.44
C SER A 117 -8.40 -11.60 -7.36
N VAL A 118 -8.56 -10.51 -8.09
CA VAL A 118 -7.66 -9.35 -8.00
C VAL A 118 -7.71 -8.73 -6.60
N GLU A 119 -8.89 -8.78 -5.95
CA GLU A 119 -9.04 -8.33 -4.57
C GLU A 119 -8.25 -9.23 -3.60
N ALA A 120 -8.24 -10.55 -3.79
CA ALA A 120 -7.44 -11.47 -2.97
C ALA A 120 -5.94 -11.17 -3.13
N ILE A 121 -5.47 -10.87 -4.35
CA ILE A 121 -4.07 -10.48 -4.60
C ILE A 121 -3.74 -9.13 -3.95
N ARG A 122 -4.67 -8.18 -3.96
CA ARG A 122 -4.52 -6.89 -3.27
C ARG A 122 -4.36 -7.08 -1.76
N GLN A 123 -5.25 -7.89 -1.15
CA GLN A 123 -5.21 -8.22 0.28
C GLN A 123 -3.94 -8.97 0.65
N GLU A 124 -3.47 -9.88 -0.21
CA GLU A 124 -2.20 -10.57 -0.03
C GLU A 124 -1.03 -9.59 -0.01
N GLY A 125 -0.95 -8.69 -0.98
CA GLY A 125 0.09 -7.66 -1.04
C GLY A 125 0.08 -6.73 0.17
N GLU A 126 -1.11 -6.34 0.64
CA GLU A 126 -1.26 -5.49 1.84
C GLU A 126 -0.80 -6.22 3.11
N ALA A 127 -1.25 -7.47 3.32
CA ALA A 127 -0.94 -8.24 4.51
C ALA A 127 0.53 -8.65 4.59
N MET A 128 1.13 -8.98 3.45
CA MET A 128 2.51 -9.45 3.36
C MET A 128 3.52 -8.32 3.10
N HIS A 129 3.04 -7.07 2.92
CA HIS A 129 3.87 -5.92 2.53
C HIS A 129 4.67 -6.19 1.25
N HIS A 130 3.98 -6.74 0.24
CA HIS A 130 4.54 -7.05 -1.08
C HIS A 130 3.96 -6.15 -2.16
N CYS A 131 4.75 -5.93 -3.22
CA CYS A 131 4.33 -5.16 -4.39
C CYS A 131 3.59 -6.01 -5.45
N VAL A 132 3.03 -7.19 -5.09
CA VAL A 132 2.40 -8.09 -6.07
C VAL A 132 1.19 -7.45 -6.77
N PHE A 133 0.41 -6.65 -6.04
CA PHE A 133 -0.71 -5.91 -6.60
C PHE A 133 -0.24 -4.64 -7.32
N THR A 134 0.58 -3.81 -6.68
CA THR A 134 1.04 -2.53 -7.25
C THR A 134 1.89 -2.69 -8.49
N ASN A 135 2.60 -3.82 -8.64
CA ASN A 135 3.36 -4.18 -9.83
C ASN A 135 2.55 -5.02 -10.82
N GLU A 136 1.24 -5.12 -10.62
CA GLU A 136 0.27 -5.73 -11.54
C GLU A 136 0.64 -7.15 -11.99
N TYR A 137 1.19 -7.98 -11.07
CA TYR A 137 1.58 -9.35 -11.38
C TYR A 137 0.43 -10.20 -11.93
N TYR A 138 -0.82 -9.91 -11.52
CA TYR A 138 -2.02 -10.57 -12.00
C TYR A 138 -2.33 -10.30 -13.48
N LEU A 139 -1.81 -9.22 -14.08
CA LEU A 139 -1.95 -8.94 -15.51
C LEU A 139 -0.88 -9.65 -16.36
N LYS A 140 0.21 -10.12 -15.74
CA LYS A 140 1.27 -10.83 -16.47
C LYS A 140 0.76 -12.20 -16.93
N ALA A 141 0.78 -12.45 -18.21
CA ALA A 141 0.29 -13.71 -18.80
C ALA A 141 0.97 -14.94 -18.21
N ASP A 142 2.28 -14.85 -17.93
CA ASP A 142 3.12 -15.93 -17.40
C ASP A 142 3.08 -16.10 -15.88
N SER A 143 2.56 -15.12 -15.12
CA SER A 143 2.61 -15.14 -13.66
C SER A 143 1.32 -15.71 -13.06
N LEU A 144 1.41 -16.67 -12.14
CA LEU A 144 0.33 -17.17 -11.31
C LEU A 144 0.70 -16.96 -9.85
N ILE A 145 -0.21 -16.35 -9.08
CA ILE A 145 0.05 -16.01 -7.68
C ILE A 145 -0.71 -16.96 -6.77
N LEU A 146 0.03 -17.52 -5.78
CA LEU A 146 -0.52 -18.40 -4.76
C LEU A 146 -0.17 -17.86 -3.37
N SER A 147 -0.96 -18.24 -2.38
CA SER A 147 -0.71 -17.94 -0.97
C SER A 147 -0.48 -19.24 -0.21
N ALA A 148 0.61 -19.29 0.56
CA ALA A 148 0.87 -20.36 1.52
C ALA A 148 0.40 -19.90 2.90
N THR A 149 -0.40 -20.73 3.57
CA THR A 149 -0.99 -20.45 4.87
C THR A 149 -0.80 -21.62 5.85
N ILE A 150 -0.73 -21.30 7.17
CA ILE A 150 -0.82 -22.23 8.28
C ILE A 150 -1.96 -21.74 9.17
N ASP A 151 -2.93 -22.57 9.50
CA ASP A 151 -4.12 -22.21 10.29
C ASP A 151 -4.79 -20.91 9.78
N GLY A 152 -4.86 -20.76 8.46
CA GLY A 152 -5.43 -19.56 7.81
C GLY A 152 -4.56 -18.31 7.87
N LYS A 153 -3.40 -18.34 8.51
CA LYS A 153 -2.45 -17.22 8.55
C LYS A 153 -1.50 -17.28 7.36
N ARG A 154 -1.33 -16.18 6.65
CA ARG A 154 -0.42 -16.06 5.51
C ARG A 154 1.03 -16.20 5.95
N ILE A 155 1.78 -17.08 5.27
CA ILE A 155 3.19 -17.39 5.56
C ILE A 155 4.09 -16.88 4.44
N GLU A 156 3.82 -17.29 3.20
CA GLU A 156 4.54 -16.81 2.02
C GLU A 156 3.59 -16.58 0.85
N THR A 157 3.90 -15.56 0.05
CA THR A 157 3.31 -15.34 -1.27
C THR A 157 4.23 -15.96 -2.31
N ILE A 158 3.65 -16.74 -3.23
CA ILE A 158 4.36 -17.55 -4.22
C ILE A 158 4.01 -17.05 -5.62
N GLU A 159 5.01 -16.81 -6.45
CA GLU A 159 4.85 -16.58 -7.89
C GLU A 159 5.35 -17.79 -8.67
N VAL A 160 4.50 -18.29 -9.57
CA VAL A 160 4.83 -19.38 -10.50
C VAL A 160 4.87 -18.86 -11.92
N SER A 161 5.94 -19.17 -12.68
CA SER A 161 5.95 -19.00 -14.13
C SER A 161 5.17 -20.13 -14.79
N LEU A 162 4.08 -19.79 -15.48
CA LEU A 162 3.28 -20.76 -16.22
C LEU A 162 4.02 -21.30 -17.44
N LYS A 163 4.90 -20.48 -18.06
CA LYS A 163 5.71 -20.89 -19.21
C LYS A 163 6.79 -21.89 -18.82
N ARG A 164 7.52 -21.62 -17.72
CA ARG A 164 8.63 -22.49 -17.26
C ARG A 164 8.15 -23.59 -16.34
N MET A 165 6.94 -23.50 -15.79
CA MET A 165 6.38 -24.41 -14.80
C MET A 165 7.29 -24.56 -13.58
N GLU A 166 7.73 -23.44 -13.03
CA GLU A 166 8.59 -23.36 -11.85
C GLU A 166 8.20 -22.19 -10.94
N VAL A 167 8.57 -22.29 -9.68
CA VAL A 167 8.44 -21.19 -8.72
C VAL A 167 9.49 -20.13 -9.06
N VAL A 168 9.05 -18.91 -9.37
CA VAL A 168 9.92 -17.76 -9.62
C VAL A 168 10.42 -17.18 -8.31
N GLN A 169 9.49 -17.03 -7.36
CA GLN A 169 9.79 -16.55 -6.02
C GLN A 169 8.75 -17.06 -5.02
N SER A 170 9.18 -17.19 -3.76
CA SER A 170 8.34 -17.44 -2.60
C SER A 170 8.90 -16.62 -1.45
N ARG A 171 8.09 -15.73 -0.87
CA ARG A 171 8.55 -14.75 0.13
C ARG A 171 7.50 -14.53 1.21
N GLY A 172 7.99 -14.47 2.44
CA GLY A 172 7.22 -14.04 3.61
C GLY A 172 7.15 -12.51 3.74
N VAL A 173 6.59 -12.04 4.84
CA VAL A 173 6.39 -10.61 5.12
C VAL A 173 7.66 -9.79 4.85
N CYS A 174 7.50 -8.65 4.15
CA CYS A 174 8.59 -7.76 3.75
C CYS A 174 9.69 -8.47 2.95
N ASN A 175 9.34 -9.42 2.09
CA ASN A 175 10.23 -10.21 1.22
C ASN A 175 11.28 -11.06 1.95
N LYS A 176 11.06 -11.39 3.22
CA LYS A 176 11.95 -12.26 4.00
C LYS A 176 11.64 -13.73 3.75
N ASN A 177 12.64 -14.59 3.87
CA ASN A 177 12.39 -16.03 3.91
C ASN A 177 11.83 -16.40 5.27
N THR A 178 10.90 -17.38 5.29
CA THR A 178 10.35 -17.92 6.52
C THR A 178 11.04 -19.25 6.89
N PRO A 179 10.88 -19.74 8.12
CA PRO A 179 11.33 -21.08 8.49
C PRO A 179 10.71 -22.20 7.63
N TYR A 180 9.54 -21.95 7.05
CA TYR A 180 8.78 -22.88 6.21
C TYR A 180 9.16 -22.84 4.72
N HIS A 181 10.07 -21.95 4.32
CA HIS A 181 10.41 -21.72 2.91
C HIS A 181 10.79 -23.01 2.16
N GLY A 182 11.65 -23.85 2.75
CA GLY A 182 12.05 -25.12 2.13
C GLY A 182 10.90 -26.12 1.97
N GLN A 183 10.00 -26.20 2.98
CA GLN A 183 8.82 -27.05 2.96
C GLN A 183 7.83 -26.58 1.89
N ILE A 184 7.59 -25.27 1.80
CA ILE A 184 6.75 -24.64 0.77
C ILE A 184 7.27 -24.97 -0.64
N LEU A 185 8.57 -24.79 -0.90
CA LEU A 185 9.16 -25.10 -2.21
C LEU A 185 9.05 -26.60 -2.55
N LYS A 186 9.25 -27.50 -1.58
CA LYS A 186 9.07 -28.95 -1.75
C LYS A 186 7.62 -29.30 -2.09
N LEU A 187 6.66 -28.71 -1.37
CA LEU A 187 5.23 -28.91 -1.56
C LEU A 187 4.78 -28.40 -2.93
N MET A 188 5.27 -27.22 -3.34
CA MET A 188 5.05 -26.67 -4.69
C MET A 188 5.58 -27.61 -5.78
N LYS A 189 6.83 -28.07 -5.66
CA LYS A 189 7.45 -28.98 -6.65
C LYS A 189 6.66 -30.27 -6.80
N GLY A 190 6.19 -30.86 -5.69
CA GLY A 190 5.39 -32.09 -5.69
C GLY A 190 4.02 -31.94 -6.36
N ASN A 191 3.43 -30.74 -6.35
CA ASN A 191 2.08 -30.48 -6.81
C ASN A 191 2.01 -29.63 -8.09
N MET A 192 3.14 -29.29 -8.74
CA MET A 192 3.18 -28.50 -9.97
C MET A 192 2.35 -29.14 -11.12
N SER A 193 2.20 -30.47 -11.11
CA SER A 193 1.37 -31.20 -12.06
C SER A 193 -0.12 -30.79 -12.02
N LEU A 194 -0.63 -30.36 -10.86
CA LEU A 194 -2.01 -29.88 -10.72
C LEU A 194 -2.22 -28.57 -11.50
N ILE A 195 -1.25 -27.67 -11.45
CA ILE A 195 -1.27 -26.42 -12.23
C ILE A 195 -1.15 -26.76 -13.73
N ARG A 196 -0.24 -27.68 -14.10
CA ARG A 196 -0.05 -28.10 -15.50
C ARG A 196 -1.32 -28.70 -16.11
N LYS A 197 -2.05 -29.52 -15.37
CA LYS A 197 -3.32 -30.10 -15.83
C LYS A 197 -4.35 -29.03 -16.18
N ARG A 198 -4.37 -27.91 -15.45
CA ARG A 198 -5.29 -26.78 -15.72
C ARG A 198 -4.91 -25.95 -16.94
N MET A 199 -3.69 -26.12 -17.48
CA MET A 199 -3.29 -25.43 -18.71
C MET A 199 -3.81 -26.13 -19.97
N THR A 200 -4.04 -27.43 -19.89
CA THR A 200 -4.47 -28.30 -21.01
C THR A 200 -5.97 -28.58 -21.01
N ALA A 201 -6.67 -28.22 -19.95
CA ALA A 201 -8.13 -28.28 -19.86
C ALA A 201 -8.76 -26.99 -20.41
#